data_4b47b2c0470ba97157ed6d845de32a43
#
_entry.id   4b47b2c0470ba97157ed6d845de32a43
#
_cell.length_a   1.000
_cell.length_b   1.000
_cell.length_c   1.000
_cell.angle_alpha   90.00
_cell.angle_beta   90.00
_cell.angle_gamma   90.00
#
_symmetry.space_group_name_H-M   'P 1'
#
loop_
_entity.id
_entity.type
_entity.pdbx_description
1 polymer ?
#
loop_
_entity_poly.entity_id
_entity_poly.type
_entity_poly.pdbx_seq_one_letter_code
_entity_poly.pdbx_strand_id
1 'polypeptide(L)'
;MDEEILDYNEQKEGWVSKMVDWQKKHISDRQMTLILAFIIGLLASVAGYFLHGIVHEIQLLLTSGFNKGTYNLLFLLFPIVGIYLTMLFIKYVVRDNISHGITRVLYAISTKNSKLKAHNCWSSVVASGITIGFGGSVGAEAPIVLTGSAIGSNLGQIFRMDKKTMILLVGCGASAAIAGIFKAPIAGLVFTLEVLMVDLSMASLLPILISCVTATCFTYILMGSKSLFDFTLTSPWALDRVPACLLLGIFCGLVSLYFMRTMSACESFFAKLSPYPYVKLLFGGLILSSLIFLFPSLYGEGYSAVNVLLKGQNVEDWGQVMSRSLFYGHNQLLILYIALVTFTKVFATSATNGSGGCGGTFAPSLIIGGFAGFLFARLWNVNQVGVYVPEQNFTLMGMAGLITGVMHAPLTGIFLIAELTGGYQLFMPLMIVCISSLLTISIFESHSIYALRLAREGKLLTHHIDKAALTLLGMQDVIEKDYHPVGPDLPMSKLVSEISRSNNNFLPVLDQAGVLLGVIDITKIRHIIFRTELYQHFTVRQLMMQPSAVLTEHDSMDEVMQKFDKTDAAQLPVIDVAGVLKGYISRTRIYSMYRQIVADMSAE
;
A
#
# COMPACT_ATOMS: atom_id res chain seq x y z
N MET A 1 -35.32 -13.17 21.37
CA MET A 1 -34.48 -12.98 20.13
C MET A 1 -33.21 -12.23 20.45
N ASP A 2 -33.21 -11.24 21.34
CA ASP A 2 -32.00 -10.51 21.73
C ASP A 2 -31.12 -11.26 22.74
N GLU A 3 -31.69 -12.07 23.60
CA GLU A 3 -30.96 -12.93 24.56
C GLU A 3 -30.29 -14.13 23.87
N GLU A 4 -30.91 -14.74 22.86
CA GLU A 4 -30.30 -15.83 22.08
C GLU A 4 -29.10 -15.34 21.19
N ILE A 5 -29.13 -14.08 20.73
CA ILE A 5 -28.03 -13.47 19.96
C ILE A 5 -26.85 -13.12 20.88
N LEU A 6 -27.11 -12.71 22.10
CA LEU A 6 -26.10 -12.45 23.13
C LEU A 6 -25.41 -13.74 23.57
N ASP A 7 -26.18 -14.80 23.84
CA ASP A 7 -25.64 -16.11 24.23
C ASP A 7 -24.81 -16.79 23.12
N TYR A 8 -25.21 -16.61 21.85
CA TYR A 8 -24.47 -17.11 20.71
C TYR A 8 -23.14 -16.35 20.48
N ASN A 9 -23.08 -15.06 20.78
CA ASN A 9 -21.86 -14.27 20.72
C ASN A 9 -20.93 -14.53 21.92
N GLU A 10 -21.46 -14.72 23.13
CA GLU A 10 -20.66 -15.10 24.30
C GLU A 10 -20.04 -16.51 24.17
N GLN A 11 -20.74 -17.47 23.56
CA GLN A 11 -20.18 -18.81 23.29
C GLN A 11 -19.07 -18.78 22.24
N LYS A 12 -19.16 -17.93 21.21
CA LYS A 12 -18.07 -17.75 20.22
C LYS A 12 -16.86 -17.04 20.80
N GLU A 13 -17.05 -16.01 21.60
CA GLU A 13 -15.95 -15.37 22.33
C GLU A 13 -15.26 -16.33 23.28
N GLY A 14 -16.01 -17.19 23.96
CA GLY A 14 -15.46 -18.20 24.88
C GLY A 14 -14.53 -19.22 24.26
N TRP A 15 -14.75 -19.65 23.02
CA TRP A 15 -13.87 -20.66 22.36
C TRP A 15 -12.59 -20.04 21.82
N VAL A 16 -12.68 -18.91 21.13
CA VAL A 16 -11.52 -18.17 20.61
C VAL A 16 -10.65 -17.68 21.78
N SER A 17 -11.25 -17.17 22.86
CA SER A 17 -10.52 -16.75 24.06
C SER A 17 -9.77 -17.91 24.70
N LYS A 18 -10.39 -19.07 24.87
CA LYS A 18 -9.72 -20.28 25.40
C LYS A 18 -8.55 -20.74 24.51
N MET A 19 -8.69 -20.66 23.19
CA MET A 19 -7.64 -21.00 22.25
C MET A 19 -6.47 -20.02 22.34
N VAL A 20 -6.72 -18.73 22.44
CA VAL A 20 -5.70 -17.69 22.62
C VAL A 20 -4.99 -17.82 23.97
N ASP A 21 -5.73 -18.09 25.04
CA ASP A 21 -5.18 -18.29 26.39
C ASP A 21 -4.32 -19.57 26.46
N TRP A 22 -4.74 -20.65 25.80
CA TRP A 22 -3.93 -21.86 25.65
C TRP A 22 -2.65 -21.60 24.88
N GLN A 23 -2.76 -20.87 23.73
CA GLN A 23 -1.60 -20.50 22.90
C GLN A 23 -0.58 -19.68 23.70
N LYS A 24 -1.01 -18.64 24.42
CA LYS A 24 -0.12 -17.81 25.25
C LYS A 24 0.61 -18.57 26.34
N LYS A 25 0.04 -19.67 26.84
CA LYS A 25 0.69 -20.53 27.85
C LYS A 25 1.72 -21.48 27.28
N HIS A 26 1.60 -21.91 26.00
CA HIS A 26 2.39 -23.01 25.44
C HIS A 26 3.30 -22.61 24.28
N ILE A 27 3.02 -21.47 23.63
CA ILE A 27 3.72 -21.05 22.41
C ILE A 27 4.21 -19.61 22.62
N SER A 28 5.51 -19.38 22.41
CA SER A 28 6.07 -18.02 22.46
C SER A 28 5.55 -17.17 21.29
N ASP A 29 5.48 -15.84 21.46
CA ASP A 29 4.99 -14.92 20.43
C ASP A 29 5.80 -15.05 19.13
N ARG A 30 7.11 -15.29 19.23
CA ARG A 30 7.98 -15.54 18.08
C ARG A 30 7.59 -16.82 17.33
N GLN A 31 7.36 -17.91 18.03
CA GLN A 31 6.92 -19.18 17.40
C GLN A 31 5.54 -19.04 16.76
N MET A 32 4.63 -18.33 17.43
CA MET A 32 3.30 -18.06 16.90
C MET A 32 3.37 -17.23 15.63
N THR A 33 4.22 -16.21 15.57
CA THR A 33 4.44 -15.42 14.37
C THR A 33 4.91 -16.26 13.19
N LEU A 34 5.82 -17.23 13.39
CA LEU A 34 6.28 -18.14 12.34
C LEU A 34 5.17 -19.08 11.86
N ILE A 35 4.36 -19.62 12.78
CA ILE A 35 3.19 -20.45 12.44
C ILE A 35 2.18 -19.65 11.62
N LEU A 36 1.87 -18.42 12.05
CA LEU A 36 0.96 -17.56 11.33
C LEU A 36 1.50 -17.18 9.95
N ALA A 37 2.80 -16.91 9.82
CA ALA A 37 3.44 -16.64 8.53
C ALA A 37 3.29 -17.82 7.56
N PHE A 38 3.45 -19.06 8.02
CA PHE A 38 3.21 -20.26 7.23
C PHE A 38 1.74 -20.36 6.76
N ILE A 39 0.79 -20.17 7.69
CA ILE A 39 -0.65 -20.22 7.39
C ILE A 39 -1.04 -19.09 6.40
N ILE A 40 -0.50 -17.90 6.58
CA ILE A 40 -0.71 -16.76 5.67
C ILE A 40 -0.22 -17.10 4.27
N GLY A 41 0.98 -17.68 4.16
CA GLY A 41 1.54 -18.11 2.87
C GLY A 41 0.63 -19.10 2.14
N LEU A 42 0.11 -20.09 2.86
CA LEU A 42 -0.83 -21.07 2.32
C LEU A 42 -2.14 -20.41 1.85
N LEU A 43 -2.76 -19.59 2.68
CA LEU A 43 -4.03 -18.94 2.34
C LEU A 43 -3.87 -17.91 1.20
N ALA A 44 -2.76 -17.19 1.14
CA ALA A 44 -2.47 -16.26 0.05
C ALA A 44 -2.29 -16.99 -1.29
N SER A 45 -1.63 -18.17 -1.31
CA SER A 45 -1.50 -18.96 -2.53
C SER A 45 -2.83 -19.49 -3.03
N VAL A 46 -3.71 -19.94 -2.12
CA VAL A 46 -5.09 -20.35 -2.45
C VAL A 46 -5.89 -19.18 -3.04
N ALA A 47 -5.79 -17.98 -2.45
CA ALA A 47 -6.45 -16.80 -2.99
C ALA A 47 -5.94 -16.44 -4.39
N GLY A 48 -4.63 -16.56 -4.64
CA GLY A 48 -4.03 -16.36 -5.96
C GLY A 48 -4.54 -17.39 -6.99
N TYR A 49 -4.61 -18.66 -6.61
CA TYR A 49 -5.18 -19.71 -7.44
C TYR A 49 -6.63 -19.42 -7.86
N PHE A 50 -7.47 -19.02 -6.90
CA PHE A 50 -8.86 -18.64 -7.20
C PHE A 50 -8.93 -17.43 -8.13
N LEU A 51 -8.09 -16.41 -7.94
CA LEU A 51 -8.05 -15.24 -8.80
C LEU A 51 -7.73 -15.60 -10.25
N HIS A 52 -6.65 -16.37 -10.45
CA HIS A 52 -6.29 -16.85 -11.79
C HIS A 52 -7.37 -17.74 -12.40
N GLY A 53 -7.99 -18.63 -11.60
CA GLY A 53 -9.10 -19.47 -12.03
C GLY A 53 -10.28 -18.65 -12.53
N ILE A 54 -10.75 -17.67 -11.76
CA ILE A 54 -11.86 -16.78 -12.15
C ILE A 54 -11.53 -16.06 -13.46
N VAL A 55 -10.35 -15.46 -13.57
CA VAL A 55 -9.93 -14.75 -14.79
C VAL A 55 -9.91 -15.69 -15.99
N HIS A 56 -9.31 -16.87 -15.84
CA HIS A 56 -9.16 -17.87 -16.90
C HIS A 56 -10.51 -18.38 -17.40
N GLU A 57 -11.39 -18.79 -16.49
CA GLU A 57 -12.72 -19.31 -16.83
C GLU A 57 -13.58 -18.26 -17.54
N ILE A 58 -13.58 -17.01 -17.05
CA ILE A 58 -14.32 -15.93 -17.72
C ILE A 58 -13.74 -15.68 -19.13
N GLN A 59 -12.42 -15.62 -19.28
CA GLN A 59 -11.78 -15.41 -20.57
C GLN A 59 -12.07 -16.55 -21.54
N LEU A 60 -12.02 -17.81 -21.09
CA LEU A 60 -12.39 -18.96 -21.90
C LEU A 60 -13.83 -18.87 -22.36
N LEU A 61 -14.77 -18.59 -21.46
CA LEU A 61 -16.18 -18.47 -21.75
C LEU A 61 -16.45 -17.38 -22.80
N LEU A 62 -15.77 -16.24 -22.69
CA LEU A 62 -15.96 -15.11 -23.61
C LEU A 62 -15.23 -15.27 -24.94
N THR A 63 -14.16 -16.06 -25.03
CA THR A 63 -13.30 -16.15 -26.22
C THR A 63 -13.36 -17.50 -26.94
N SER A 64 -14.01 -18.53 -26.36
CA SER A 64 -14.06 -19.89 -26.90
C SER A 64 -14.73 -20.04 -28.30
N GLY A 65 -15.54 -19.05 -28.68
CA GLY A 65 -16.25 -19.05 -29.98
C GLY A 65 -15.60 -18.24 -31.11
N PHE A 66 -14.36 -17.73 -30.93
CA PHE A 66 -13.80 -16.76 -31.86
C PHE A 66 -12.67 -17.29 -32.74
N ASN A 67 -12.75 -17.04 -34.04
CA ASN A 67 -11.68 -17.30 -35.00
C ASN A 67 -10.53 -16.32 -34.81
N LYS A 68 -9.28 -16.83 -34.84
CA LYS A 68 -8.05 -16.06 -34.56
C LYS A 68 -7.75 -14.90 -35.53
N GLY A 69 -8.45 -14.80 -36.65
CA GLY A 69 -8.14 -13.82 -37.70
C GLY A 69 -9.21 -12.74 -37.97
N THR A 70 -10.32 -12.73 -37.25
CA THR A 70 -11.44 -11.82 -37.53
C THR A 70 -11.62 -10.78 -36.43
N TYR A 71 -11.99 -9.55 -36.83
CA TYR A 71 -12.39 -8.48 -35.89
C TYR A 71 -13.64 -8.90 -35.15
N ASN A 72 -13.63 -8.68 -33.84
CA ASN A 72 -14.78 -9.02 -33.03
C ASN A 72 -15.37 -7.79 -32.34
N LEU A 73 -16.55 -7.38 -32.81
CA LEU A 73 -17.29 -6.25 -32.24
C LEU A 73 -17.66 -6.47 -30.76
N LEU A 74 -17.68 -7.73 -30.28
CA LEU A 74 -17.95 -8.03 -28.86
C LEU A 74 -16.86 -7.53 -27.92
N PHE A 75 -15.64 -7.28 -28.40
CA PHE A 75 -14.60 -6.57 -27.60
C PHE A 75 -15.01 -5.14 -27.23
N LEU A 76 -15.98 -4.54 -27.94
CA LEU A 76 -16.55 -3.25 -27.54
C LEU A 76 -17.53 -3.37 -26.37
N LEU A 77 -18.13 -4.53 -26.16
CA LEU A 77 -19.16 -4.73 -25.13
C LEU A 77 -18.58 -5.33 -23.84
N PHE A 78 -17.70 -6.31 -23.95
CA PHE A 78 -17.20 -7.08 -22.81
C PHE A 78 -16.62 -6.21 -21.68
N PRO A 79 -15.73 -5.23 -21.92
CA PRO A 79 -15.18 -4.41 -20.84
C PRO A 79 -16.24 -3.59 -20.11
N ILE A 80 -17.24 -3.06 -20.83
CA ILE A 80 -18.35 -2.29 -20.25
C ILE A 80 -19.17 -3.18 -19.31
N VAL A 81 -19.52 -4.39 -19.77
CA VAL A 81 -20.28 -5.37 -18.97
C VAL A 81 -19.49 -5.78 -17.74
N GLY A 82 -18.18 -6.08 -17.89
CA GLY A 82 -17.31 -6.46 -16.77
C GLY A 82 -17.21 -5.38 -15.68
N ILE A 83 -16.99 -4.13 -16.09
CA ILE A 83 -16.93 -3.01 -15.14
C ILE A 83 -18.29 -2.79 -14.47
N TYR A 84 -19.40 -2.92 -15.22
CA TYR A 84 -20.76 -2.81 -14.68
C TYR A 84 -21.03 -3.89 -13.62
N LEU A 85 -20.70 -5.16 -13.91
CA LEU A 85 -20.85 -6.27 -12.96
C LEU A 85 -19.98 -6.05 -11.71
N THR A 86 -18.74 -5.58 -11.88
CA THR A 86 -17.85 -5.24 -10.77
C THR A 86 -18.46 -4.11 -9.91
N MET A 87 -18.99 -3.07 -10.54
CA MET A 87 -19.66 -1.97 -9.84
C MET A 87 -20.87 -2.45 -9.04
N LEU A 88 -21.71 -3.32 -9.62
CA LEU A 88 -22.85 -3.93 -8.91
C LEU A 88 -22.38 -4.77 -7.73
N PHE A 89 -21.37 -5.61 -7.92
CA PHE A 89 -20.81 -6.44 -6.87
C PHE A 89 -20.28 -5.57 -5.69
N ILE A 90 -19.53 -4.52 -6.00
CA ILE A 90 -19.02 -3.59 -4.96
C ILE A 90 -20.18 -2.89 -4.23
N LYS A 91 -21.19 -2.40 -4.98
CA LYS A 91 -22.31 -1.64 -4.41
C LYS A 91 -23.24 -2.47 -3.53
N TYR A 92 -23.57 -3.68 -3.94
CA TYR A 92 -24.61 -4.49 -3.27
C TYR A 92 -24.04 -5.54 -2.32
N VAL A 93 -22.88 -6.14 -2.64
CA VAL A 93 -22.29 -7.22 -1.86
C VAL A 93 -21.24 -6.70 -0.90
N VAL A 94 -20.25 -5.95 -1.39
CA VAL A 94 -19.11 -5.50 -0.58
C VAL A 94 -19.47 -4.30 0.30
N ARG A 95 -20.21 -3.34 -0.27
CA ARG A 95 -20.64 -2.09 0.39
C ARG A 95 -19.49 -1.27 0.99
N ASP A 96 -18.29 -1.41 0.44
CA ASP A 96 -17.08 -0.68 0.83
C ASP A 96 -16.24 -0.39 -0.41
N ASN A 97 -15.38 0.64 -0.34
CA ASN A 97 -14.44 0.93 -1.42
C ASN A 97 -13.27 -0.05 -1.36
N ILE A 98 -13.00 -0.81 -2.42
CA ILE A 98 -11.88 -1.76 -2.53
C ILE A 98 -10.87 -1.37 -3.60
N SER A 99 -11.00 -0.18 -4.20
CA SER A 99 -10.06 0.35 -5.19
C SER A 99 -8.68 0.63 -4.57
N HIS A 100 -7.63 0.60 -5.39
CA HIS A 100 -6.25 0.95 -5.00
C HIS A 100 -5.66 0.10 -3.86
N GLY A 101 -5.71 -1.23 -3.99
CA GLY A 101 -5.35 -2.19 -2.95
C GLY A 101 -4.06 -1.91 -2.19
N ILE A 102 -2.92 -1.68 -2.88
CA ILE A 102 -1.61 -1.41 -2.24
C ILE A 102 -1.63 -0.10 -1.43
N THR A 103 -2.22 0.98 -1.97
CA THR A 103 -2.37 2.26 -1.25
C THR A 103 -3.19 2.08 0.04
N ARG A 104 -4.21 1.20 0.03
CA ARG A 104 -5.01 0.90 1.24
C ARG A 104 -4.21 0.13 2.29
N VAL A 105 -3.34 -0.78 1.87
CA VAL A 105 -2.43 -1.48 2.78
C VAL A 105 -1.48 -0.48 3.43
N LEU A 106 -0.85 0.38 2.64
CA LEU A 106 0.00 1.47 3.15
C LEU A 106 -0.77 2.38 4.12
N TYR A 107 -2.00 2.78 3.78
CA TYR A 107 -2.84 3.57 4.67
C TYR A 107 -3.16 2.85 5.98
N ALA A 108 -3.44 1.54 5.94
CA ALA A 108 -3.74 0.76 7.14
C ALA A 108 -2.51 0.64 8.05
N ILE A 109 -1.32 0.44 7.47
CA ILE A 109 -0.05 0.41 8.21
C ILE A 109 0.19 1.78 8.87
N SER A 110 0.02 2.88 8.12
CA SER A 110 0.31 4.23 8.57
C SER A 110 -0.67 4.78 9.61
N THR A 111 -1.98 4.46 9.53
CA THR A 111 -3.00 5.19 10.30
C THR A 111 -3.92 4.30 11.14
N LYS A 112 -4.06 3.00 10.82
CA LYS A 112 -5.07 2.12 11.43
C LYS A 112 -4.49 0.95 12.22
N ASN A 113 -3.27 1.03 12.70
CA ASN A 113 -2.60 -0.06 13.41
C ASN A 113 -2.66 -1.38 12.61
N SER A 114 -2.51 -1.33 11.30
CA SER A 114 -2.56 -2.48 10.38
C SER A 114 -3.87 -3.27 10.39
N LYS A 115 -4.99 -2.69 10.84
CA LYS A 115 -6.31 -3.35 10.85
C LYS A 115 -7.00 -3.20 9.51
N LEU A 116 -7.24 -4.31 8.83
CA LEU A 116 -7.99 -4.41 7.58
C LEU A 116 -9.31 -5.16 7.82
N LYS A 117 -10.37 -4.73 7.13
CA LYS A 117 -11.70 -5.35 7.25
C LYS A 117 -11.68 -6.77 6.68
N ALA A 118 -12.40 -7.70 7.32
CA ALA A 118 -12.41 -9.12 6.97
C ALA A 118 -12.88 -9.41 5.53
N HIS A 119 -13.83 -8.64 4.99
CA HIS A 119 -14.29 -8.84 3.61
C HIS A 119 -13.16 -8.70 2.58
N ASN A 120 -12.09 -7.93 2.86
CA ASN A 120 -10.96 -7.80 1.94
C ASN A 120 -10.19 -9.11 1.72
N CYS A 121 -10.38 -10.13 2.57
CA CYS A 121 -9.78 -11.46 2.37
C CYS A 121 -10.30 -12.18 1.10
N TRP A 122 -11.41 -11.73 0.51
CA TRP A 122 -11.99 -12.36 -0.69
C TRP A 122 -12.58 -11.37 -1.70
N SER A 123 -13.08 -10.21 -1.24
CA SER A 123 -13.83 -9.28 -2.08
C SER A 123 -13.00 -8.69 -3.22
N SER A 124 -11.72 -8.41 -2.97
CA SER A 124 -10.81 -7.87 -3.99
C SER A 124 -10.49 -8.90 -5.08
N VAL A 125 -10.36 -10.17 -4.72
CA VAL A 125 -10.13 -11.28 -5.66
C VAL A 125 -11.32 -11.41 -6.62
N VAL A 126 -12.55 -11.43 -6.10
CA VAL A 126 -13.75 -11.57 -6.94
C VAL A 126 -13.94 -10.35 -7.85
N ALA A 127 -13.82 -9.13 -7.29
CA ALA A 127 -14.01 -7.91 -8.07
C ALA A 127 -12.99 -7.75 -9.20
N SER A 128 -11.70 -8.04 -8.92
CA SER A 128 -10.65 -7.96 -9.93
C SER A 128 -10.73 -9.11 -10.94
N GLY A 129 -11.10 -10.31 -10.49
CA GLY A 129 -11.33 -11.45 -11.37
C GLY A 129 -12.40 -11.16 -12.43
N ILE A 130 -13.52 -10.55 -12.03
CA ILE A 130 -14.56 -10.09 -12.97
C ILE A 130 -14.00 -9.00 -13.90
N THR A 131 -13.37 -7.95 -13.33
CA THR A 131 -12.85 -6.83 -14.14
C THR A 131 -11.88 -7.31 -15.21
N ILE A 132 -10.86 -8.09 -14.82
CA ILE A 132 -9.78 -8.57 -15.71
C ILE A 132 -10.32 -9.62 -16.69
N GLY A 133 -11.15 -10.54 -16.20
CA GLY A 133 -11.75 -11.61 -17.03
C GLY A 133 -12.55 -11.06 -18.21
N PHE A 134 -13.30 -9.98 -18.02
CA PHE A 134 -14.03 -9.27 -19.07
C PHE A 134 -13.18 -8.29 -19.90
N GLY A 135 -11.85 -8.25 -19.67
CA GLY A 135 -10.94 -7.46 -20.48
C GLY A 135 -10.54 -6.12 -19.89
N GLY A 136 -10.85 -5.85 -18.64
CA GLY A 136 -10.32 -4.67 -17.93
C GLY A 136 -8.79 -4.62 -17.98
N SER A 137 -8.23 -3.49 -18.42
CA SER A 137 -6.79 -3.30 -18.70
C SER A 137 -6.01 -2.96 -17.43
N VAL A 138 -6.01 -3.85 -16.45
CA VAL A 138 -5.43 -3.67 -15.10
C VAL A 138 -4.76 -4.96 -14.63
N GLY A 139 -3.98 -4.88 -13.56
CA GLY A 139 -3.28 -6.03 -12.99
C GLY A 139 -3.98 -6.66 -11.79
N ALA A 140 -3.73 -7.94 -11.56
CA ALA A 140 -4.25 -8.73 -10.45
C ALA A 140 -3.45 -8.52 -9.15
N GLU A 141 -2.25 -7.93 -9.20
CA GLU A 141 -1.29 -7.88 -8.10
C GLU A 141 -1.78 -7.02 -6.92
N ALA A 142 -2.31 -5.82 -7.19
CA ALA A 142 -2.78 -4.96 -6.11
C ALA A 142 -4.00 -5.54 -5.36
N PRO A 143 -5.00 -6.13 -6.03
CA PRO A 143 -6.06 -6.90 -5.38
C PRO A 143 -5.56 -8.07 -4.54
N ILE A 144 -4.62 -8.87 -5.05
CA ILE A 144 -4.12 -10.02 -4.29
C ILE A 144 -3.25 -9.59 -3.11
N VAL A 145 -2.47 -8.52 -3.23
CA VAL A 145 -1.71 -7.92 -2.13
C VAL A 145 -2.66 -7.45 -1.02
N LEU A 146 -3.76 -6.78 -1.37
CA LEU A 146 -4.78 -6.38 -0.38
C LEU A 146 -5.39 -7.60 0.30
N THR A 147 -5.70 -8.65 -0.45
CA THR A 147 -6.26 -9.90 0.08
C THR A 147 -5.28 -10.60 1.02
N GLY A 148 -4.02 -10.80 0.62
CA GLY A 148 -3.00 -11.39 1.47
C GLY A 148 -2.76 -10.57 2.74
N SER A 149 -2.63 -9.26 2.61
CA SER A 149 -2.50 -8.34 3.75
C SER A 149 -3.71 -8.40 4.69
N ALA A 150 -4.93 -8.51 4.15
CA ALA A 150 -6.14 -8.67 4.95
C ALA A 150 -6.17 -10.00 5.69
N ILE A 151 -5.72 -11.09 5.08
CA ILE A 151 -5.56 -12.40 5.73
C ILE A 151 -4.60 -12.26 6.91
N GLY A 152 -3.41 -11.68 6.70
CA GLY A 152 -2.44 -11.43 7.76
C GLY A 152 -2.98 -10.57 8.90
N SER A 153 -3.66 -9.47 8.55
CA SER A 153 -4.30 -8.57 9.52
C SER A 153 -5.38 -9.28 10.34
N ASN A 154 -6.27 -10.04 9.72
CA ASN A 154 -7.37 -10.70 10.42
C ASN A 154 -6.89 -11.86 11.30
N LEU A 155 -5.92 -12.63 10.85
CA LEU A 155 -5.27 -13.64 11.69
C LEU A 155 -4.59 -13.01 12.91
N GLY A 156 -3.85 -11.92 12.72
CA GLY A 156 -3.24 -11.19 13.82
C GLY A 156 -4.27 -10.63 14.82
N GLN A 157 -5.43 -10.17 14.36
CA GLN A 157 -6.52 -9.71 15.22
C GLN A 157 -7.15 -10.87 16.01
N ILE A 158 -7.40 -12.03 15.38
CA ILE A 158 -7.94 -13.23 16.03
C ILE A 158 -7.03 -13.68 17.18
N PHE A 159 -5.72 -13.69 16.96
CA PHE A 159 -4.72 -14.09 17.98
C PHE A 159 -4.27 -12.95 18.89
N ARG A 160 -4.90 -11.77 18.81
CA ARG A 160 -4.64 -10.59 19.65
C ARG A 160 -3.15 -10.23 19.71
N MET A 161 -2.50 -10.23 18.53
CA MET A 161 -1.08 -9.89 18.39
C MET A 161 -0.87 -8.38 18.61
N ASP A 162 0.32 -8.01 19.09
CA ASP A 162 0.72 -6.62 19.30
C ASP A 162 0.85 -5.83 17.98
N LYS A 163 0.95 -4.50 18.07
CA LYS A 163 1.00 -3.61 16.90
C LYS A 163 2.15 -3.94 15.94
N LYS A 164 3.33 -4.24 16.47
CA LYS A 164 4.54 -4.55 15.69
C LYS A 164 4.37 -5.85 14.91
N THR A 165 3.90 -6.90 15.58
CA THR A 165 3.59 -8.19 14.94
C THR A 165 2.44 -8.05 13.93
N MET A 166 1.45 -7.18 14.17
CA MET A 166 0.39 -6.89 13.20
C MET A 166 0.94 -6.32 11.90
N ILE A 167 1.86 -5.35 11.95
CA ILE A 167 2.53 -4.80 10.76
C ILE A 167 3.27 -5.91 10.02
N LEU A 168 4.01 -6.73 10.75
CA LEU A 168 4.77 -7.86 10.19
C LEU A 168 3.86 -8.88 9.51
N LEU A 169 2.73 -9.29 10.13
CA LEU A 169 1.79 -10.24 9.54
C LEU A 169 1.09 -9.69 8.29
N VAL A 170 0.78 -8.38 8.26
CA VAL A 170 0.30 -7.69 7.05
C VAL A 170 1.35 -7.73 5.95
N GLY A 171 2.62 -7.51 6.30
CA GLY A 171 3.76 -7.66 5.40
C GLY A 171 3.92 -9.10 4.88
N CYS A 172 3.82 -10.11 5.77
CA CYS A 172 3.81 -11.53 5.38
C CYS A 172 2.71 -11.85 4.37
N GLY A 173 1.52 -11.27 4.54
CA GLY A 173 0.41 -11.45 3.60
C GLY A 173 0.65 -10.82 2.24
N ALA A 174 1.19 -9.60 2.23
CA ALA A 174 1.54 -8.91 0.99
C ALA A 174 2.66 -9.62 0.20
N SER A 175 3.73 -10.02 0.91
CA SER A 175 4.87 -10.73 0.33
C SER A 175 4.46 -12.09 -0.23
N ALA A 176 3.66 -12.85 0.53
CA ALA A 176 3.13 -14.14 0.11
C ALA A 176 2.23 -14.02 -1.15
N ALA A 177 1.43 -12.95 -1.24
CA ALA A 177 0.59 -12.68 -2.40
C ALA A 177 1.42 -12.47 -3.67
N ILE A 178 2.46 -11.63 -3.61
CA ILE A 178 3.37 -11.40 -4.75
C ILE A 178 4.19 -12.64 -5.06
N ALA A 179 4.75 -13.31 -4.04
CA ALA A 179 5.52 -14.54 -4.19
C ALA A 179 4.69 -15.65 -4.86
N GLY A 180 3.42 -15.78 -4.46
CA GLY A 180 2.51 -16.77 -5.02
C GLY A 180 2.12 -16.50 -6.46
N ILE A 181 1.68 -15.25 -6.79
CA ILE A 181 1.18 -14.93 -8.13
C ILE A 181 2.29 -15.01 -9.20
N PHE A 182 3.52 -14.63 -8.84
CA PHE A 182 4.66 -14.62 -9.76
C PHE A 182 5.56 -15.86 -9.62
N LYS A 183 5.35 -16.71 -8.62
CA LYS A 183 6.26 -17.80 -8.24
C LYS A 183 7.69 -17.32 -7.95
N ALA A 184 7.79 -16.13 -7.35
CA ALA A 184 9.00 -15.35 -7.15
C ALA A 184 9.15 -14.98 -5.66
N PRO A 185 9.72 -15.86 -4.81
CA PRO A 185 9.76 -15.66 -3.37
C PRO A 185 10.65 -14.49 -2.95
N ILE A 186 11.80 -14.26 -3.60
CA ILE A 186 12.69 -13.15 -3.27
C ILE A 186 12.05 -11.83 -3.69
N ALA A 187 11.42 -11.79 -4.87
CA ALA A 187 10.71 -10.60 -5.31
C ALA A 187 9.56 -10.22 -4.36
N GLY A 188 8.81 -11.21 -3.85
CA GLY A 188 7.76 -10.97 -2.85
C GLY A 188 8.29 -10.40 -1.54
N LEU A 189 9.40 -10.92 -1.04
CA LEU A 189 10.09 -10.40 0.14
C LEU A 189 10.51 -8.95 -0.07
N VAL A 190 11.25 -8.68 -1.14
CA VAL A 190 11.81 -7.35 -1.44
C VAL A 190 10.71 -6.33 -1.73
N PHE A 191 9.62 -6.73 -2.40
CA PHE A 191 8.44 -5.90 -2.62
C PHE A 191 7.87 -5.35 -1.30
N THR A 192 7.79 -6.19 -0.29
CA THR A 192 7.26 -5.77 1.02
C THR A 192 8.16 -4.74 1.70
N LEU A 193 9.47 -4.87 1.54
CA LEU A 193 10.44 -3.94 2.10
C LEU A 193 10.44 -2.60 1.37
N GLU A 194 10.47 -2.61 0.04
CA GLU A 194 10.58 -1.39 -0.77
C GLU A 194 9.23 -0.67 -0.94
N VAL A 195 8.15 -1.40 -1.23
CA VAL A 195 6.85 -0.80 -1.59
C VAL A 195 5.99 -0.56 -0.36
N LEU A 196 5.96 -1.50 0.59
CA LEU A 196 5.18 -1.33 1.82
C LEU A 196 5.98 -0.68 2.96
N MET A 197 7.29 -0.43 2.74
CA MET A 197 8.16 0.24 3.71
C MET A 197 8.16 -0.43 5.09
N VAL A 198 8.07 -1.77 5.11
CA VAL A 198 8.19 -2.55 6.35
C VAL A 198 9.67 -2.63 6.73
N ASP A 199 9.98 -2.31 7.99
CA ASP A 199 11.36 -2.26 8.47
C ASP A 199 12.07 -3.61 8.40
N LEU A 200 13.32 -3.57 7.94
CA LEU A 200 14.25 -4.68 7.87
C LEU A 200 14.88 -4.91 9.23
N SER A 201 14.29 -5.80 10.04
CA SER A 201 15.00 -6.38 11.18
C SER A 201 15.25 -7.87 10.92
N MET A 202 16.29 -8.45 11.53
CA MET A 202 16.50 -9.90 11.45
C MET A 202 15.31 -10.70 11.99
N ALA A 203 14.53 -10.11 12.90
CA ALA A 203 13.32 -10.71 13.45
C ALA A 203 12.16 -10.72 12.43
N SER A 204 12.05 -9.71 11.55
CA SER A 204 11.00 -9.61 10.53
C SER A 204 11.29 -10.40 9.27
N LEU A 205 12.56 -10.62 8.94
CA LEU A 205 13.00 -11.25 7.70
C LEU A 205 12.56 -12.73 7.61
N LEU A 206 12.71 -13.48 8.70
CA LEU A 206 12.40 -14.92 8.72
C LEU A 206 10.89 -15.20 8.53
N PRO A 207 9.95 -14.55 9.23
CA PRO A 207 8.52 -14.76 8.99
C PRO A 207 8.11 -14.40 7.55
N ILE A 208 8.60 -13.28 6.99
CA ILE A 208 8.31 -12.87 5.61
C ILE A 208 8.82 -13.93 4.62
N LEU A 209 10.05 -14.41 4.81
CA LEU A 209 10.62 -15.44 3.95
C LEU A 209 9.83 -16.76 4.01
N ILE A 210 9.42 -17.20 5.21
CA ILE A 210 8.57 -18.39 5.38
C ILE A 210 7.26 -18.22 4.60
N SER A 211 6.59 -17.07 4.72
CA SER A 211 5.34 -16.83 4.01
C SER A 211 5.51 -16.83 2.49
N CYS A 212 6.60 -16.23 1.96
CA CYS A 212 6.92 -16.23 0.53
C CYS A 212 7.20 -17.63 -0.01
N VAL A 213 8.09 -18.38 0.66
CA VAL A 213 8.46 -19.74 0.24
C VAL A 213 7.25 -20.66 0.30
N THR A 214 6.47 -20.59 1.38
CA THR A 214 5.24 -21.39 1.51
C THR A 214 4.27 -21.06 0.37
N ALA A 215 4.00 -19.78 0.10
CA ALA A 215 3.09 -19.36 -0.97
C ALA A 215 3.58 -19.86 -2.33
N THR A 216 4.86 -19.72 -2.62
CA THR A 216 5.46 -20.18 -3.89
C THR A 216 5.36 -21.69 -4.04
N CYS A 217 5.73 -22.46 -3.01
CA CYS A 217 5.64 -23.93 -3.04
C CYS A 217 4.21 -24.42 -3.28
N PHE A 218 3.24 -23.85 -2.55
CA PHE A 218 1.83 -24.21 -2.76
C PHE A 218 1.32 -23.79 -4.13
N THR A 219 1.73 -22.65 -4.66
CA THR A 219 1.37 -22.25 -6.03
C THR A 219 1.95 -23.23 -7.07
N TYR A 220 3.18 -23.71 -6.88
CA TYR A 220 3.73 -24.78 -7.75
C TYR A 220 2.91 -26.07 -7.69
N ILE A 221 2.41 -26.45 -6.52
CA ILE A 221 1.55 -27.62 -6.37
C ILE A 221 0.20 -27.41 -7.08
N LEU A 222 -0.43 -26.24 -6.92
CA LEU A 222 -1.76 -25.96 -7.43
C LEU A 222 -1.79 -25.66 -8.94
N MET A 223 -0.78 -24.95 -9.46
CA MET A 223 -0.74 -24.41 -10.85
C MET A 223 0.38 -25.04 -11.70
N GLY A 224 1.15 -25.97 -11.16
CA GLY A 224 2.29 -26.58 -11.87
C GLY A 224 3.49 -25.64 -12.00
N SER A 225 4.52 -26.12 -12.72
CA SER A 225 5.85 -25.46 -12.82
C SER A 225 5.98 -24.46 -13.98
N LYS A 226 4.94 -24.24 -14.78
CA LYS A 226 5.02 -23.29 -15.92
C LYS A 226 5.34 -21.89 -15.42
N SER A 227 6.37 -21.28 -16.04
CA SER A 227 6.72 -19.87 -15.82
C SER A 227 5.67 -18.96 -16.48
N LEU A 228 5.53 -17.74 -15.97
CA LEU A 228 4.67 -16.71 -16.57
C LEU A 228 5.24 -16.22 -17.91
N PHE A 229 6.57 -16.13 -18.02
CA PHE A 229 7.27 -15.79 -19.24
C PHE A 229 8.17 -16.94 -19.68
N ASP A 230 8.01 -17.37 -20.94
CA ASP A 230 8.90 -18.32 -21.57
C ASP A 230 10.05 -17.55 -22.23
N PHE A 231 11.19 -17.48 -21.54
CA PHE A 231 12.39 -16.81 -22.00
C PHE A 231 13.54 -17.80 -22.15
N THR A 232 14.24 -17.72 -23.28
CA THR A 232 15.52 -18.39 -23.52
C THR A 232 16.56 -17.34 -23.83
N LEU A 233 17.68 -17.33 -23.09
CA LEU A 233 18.76 -16.39 -23.35
C LEU A 233 19.41 -16.71 -24.69
N THR A 234 19.13 -15.89 -25.70
CA THR A 234 19.67 -16.05 -27.06
C THR A 234 21.05 -15.41 -27.23
N SER A 235 21.38 -14.40 -26.43
CA SER A 235 22.63 -13.67 -26.50
C SER A 235 23.13 -13.33 -25.09
N PRO A 236 24.35 -13.78 -24.73
CA PRO A 236 24.91 -13.46 -23.42
C PRO A 236 25.16 -11.95 -23.28
N TRP A 237 25.27 -11.50 -22.04
CA TRP A 237 25.60 -10.13 -21.72
C TRP A 237 27.03 -9.78 -22.18
N ALA A 238 27.19 -8.57 -22.71
CA ALA A 238 28.48 -8.03 -23.13
C ALA A 238 28.64 -6.57 -22.67
N LEU A 239 29.84 -6.20 -22.22
CA LEU A 239 30.14 -4.88 -21.64
C LEU A 239 29.96 -3.72 -22.62
N ASP A 240 30.11 -3.96 -23.91
CA ASP A 240 29.93 -2.97 -24.99
C ASP A 240 28.48 -2.45 -25.09
N ARG A 241 27.52 -3.15 -24.44
CA ARG A 241 26.10 -2.77 -24.35
C ARG A 241 25.77 -1.87 -23.18
N VAL A 242 26.73 -1.57 -22.28
CA VAL A 242 26.50 -0.70 -21.11
C VAL A 242 25.90 0.66 -21.47
N PRO A 243 26.43 1.39 -22.51
CA PRO A 243 25.84 2.68 -22.90
C PRO A 243 24.37 2.57 -23.31
N ALA A 244 24.00 1.51 -24.04
CA ALA A 244 22.59 1.27 -24.40
C ALA A 244 21.71 0.99 -23.20
N CYS A 245 22.21 0.27 -22.17
CA CYS A 245 21.49 0.00 -20.94
C CYS A 245 21.27 1.28 -20.10
N LEU A 246 22.27 2.14 -20.00
CA LEU A 246 22.14 3.44 -19.34
C LEU A 246 21.05 4.31 -19.99
N LEU A 247 21.09 4.39 -21.33
CA LEU A 247 20.09 5.14 -22.10
C LEU A 247 18.71 4.51 -22.02
N LEU A 248 18.60 3.18 -22.01
CA LEU A 248 17.33 2.49 -21.75
C LEU A 248 16.79 2.85 -20.35
N GLY A 249 17.65 2.88 -19.32
CA GLY A 249 17.24 3.27 -17.96
C GLY A 249 16.69 4.70 -17.91
N ILE A 250 17.38 5.65 -18.54
CA ILE A 250 16.90 7.04 -18.66
C ILE A 250 15.54 7.07 -19.39
N PHE A 251 15.41 6.35 -20.50
CA PHE A 251 14.17 6.26 -21.25
C PHE A 251 13.04 5.67 -20.40
N CYS A 252 13.28 4.58 -19.65
CA CYS A 252 12.32 4.02 -18.72
C CYS A 252 11.92 5.01 -17.62
N GLY A 253 12.86 5.78 -17.08
CA GLY A 253 12.57 6.84 -16.09
C GLY A 253 11.62 7.91 -16.64
N LEU A 254 11.83 8.36 -17.89
CA LEU A 254 10.94 9.31 -18.56
C LEU A 254 9.56 8.73 -18.88
N VAL A 255 9.50 7.47 -19.32
CA VAL A 255 8.21 6.75 -19.52
C VAL A 255 7.48 6.55 -18.18
N SER A 256 8.20 6.32 -17.08
CA SER A 256 7.63 6.24 -15.73
C SER A 256 7.02 7.58 -15.31
N LEU A 257 7.69 8.68 -15.57
CA LEU A 257 7.16 10.03 -15.31
C LEU A 257 5.89 10.29 -16.11
N TYR A 258 5.88 9.95 -17.40
CA TYR A 258 4.69 10.01 -18.24
C TYR A 258 3.55 9.17 -17.64
N PHE A 259 3.82 7.92 -17.27
CA PHE A 259 2.83 7.02 -16.69
C PHE A 259 2.21 7.60 -15.40
N MET A 260 3.04 8.03 -14.46
CA MET A 260 2.58 8.53 -13.15
C MET A 260 1.75 9.82 -13.29
N ARG A 261 2.20 10.77 -14.12
CA ARG A 261 1.49 12.04 -14.33
C ARG A 261 0.17 11.85 -15.08
N THR A 262 0.19 11.04 -16.14
CA THR A 262 -1.01 10.75 -16.94
C THR A 262 -2.03 9.99 -16.10
N MET A 263 -1.59 8.98 -15.34
CA MET A 263 -2.47 8.22 -14.43
C MET A 263 -3.13 9.16 -13.41
N SER A 264 -2.34 10.01 -12.75
CA SER A 264 -2.85 10.97 -11.76
C SER A 264 -3.83 12.01 -12.37
N ALA A 265 -3.55 12.48 -13.58
CA ALA A 265 -4.43 13.40 -14.29
C ALA A 265 -5.76 12.74 -14.66
N CYS A 266 -5.73 11.53 -15.20
CA CYS A 266 -6.93 10.76 -15.54
C CYS A 266 -7.75 10.43 -14.29
N GLU A 267 -7.13 10.03 -13.19
CA GLU A 267 -7.82 9.77 -11.92
C GLU A 267 -8.51 11.02 -11.40
N SER A 268 -7.86 12.18 -11.45
CA SER A 268 -8.45 13.47 -11.08
C SER A 268 -9.64 13.84 -11.98
N PHE A 269 -9.56 13.52 -13.26
CA PHE A 269 -10.67 13.71 -14.20
C PHE A 269 -11.85 12.79 -13.85
N PHE A 270 -11.63 11.49 -13.65
CA PHE A 270 -12.69 10.55 -13.26
C PHE A 270 -13.27 10.84 -11.87
N ALA A 271 -12.50 11.42 -10.97
CA ALA A 271 -12.99 11.86 -9.66
C ALA A 271 -14.06 12.94 -9.78
N LYS A 272 -13.95 13.87 -10.74
CA LYS A 272 -14.98 14.89 -11.02
C LYS A 272 -16.31 14.27 -11.49
N LEU A 273 -16.27 13.09 -12.12
CA LEU A 273 -17.46 12.36 -12.59
C LEU A 273 -18.06 11.44 -11.50
N SER A 274 -17.49 11.40 -10.28
CA SER A 274 -17.97 10.54 -9.18
C SER A 274 -19.44 10.75 -8.79
N PRO A 275 -20.05 11.96 -8.88
CA PRO A 275 -21.48 12.14 -8.62
C PRO A 275 -22.40 11.39 -9.62
N TYR A 276 -21.88 11.05 -10.80
CA TYR A 276 -22.65 10.40 -11.87
C TYR A 276 -22.07 9.02 -12.23
N PRO A 277 -22.29 7.98 -11.42
CA PRO A 277 -21.60 6.70 -11.55
C PRO A 277 -21.87 5.99 -12.89
N TYR A 278 -23.07 6.08 -13.44
CA TYR A 278 -23.39 5.47 -14.74
C TYR A 278 -22.78 6.23 -15.93
N VAL A 279 -22.69 7.57 -15.86
CA VAL A 279 -21.99 8.37 -16.88
C VAL A 279 -20.50 8.05 -16.87
N LYS A 280 -19.93 7.94 -15.67
CA LYS A 280 -18.54 7.56 -15.44
C LYS A 280 -18.23 6.18 -16.01
N LEU A 281 -19.11 5.20 -15.76
CA LEU A 281 -19.03 3.85 -16.31
C LEU A 281 -19.06 3.86 -17.84
N LEU A 282 -20.06 4.52 -18.44
CA LEU A 282 -20.25 4.53 -19.89
C LEU A 282 -19.07 5.21 -20.60
N PHE A 283 -18.65 6.38 -20.09
CA PHE A 283 -17.55 7.15 -20.67
C PHE A 283 -16.22 6.38 -20.60
N GLY A 284 -15.84 5.89 -19.42
CA GLY A 284 -14.62 5.13 -19.27
C GLY A 284 -14.68 3.77 -19.96
N GLY A 285 -15.83 3.10 -19.92
CA GLY A 285 -16.06 1.85 -20.65
C GLY A 285 -15.93 2.01 -22.17
N LEU A 286 -16.47 3.07 -22.76
CA LEU A 286 -16.32 3.38 -24.19
C LEU A 286 -14.87 3.66 -24.58
N ILE A 287 -14.15 4.45 -23.78
CA ILE A 287 -12.72 4.71 -24.01
C ILE A 287 -11.95 3.38 -23.99
N LEU A 288 -12.13 2.58 -22.95
CA LEU A 288 -11.46 1.29 -22.80
C LEU A 288 -11.77 0.36 -23.98
N SER A 289 -13.05 0.22 -24.33
CA SER A 289 -13.50 -0.65 -25.41
C SER A 289 -12.96 -0.20 -26.77
N SER A 290 -12.96 1.09 -27.05
CA SER A 290 -12.38 1.64 -28.28
C SER A 290 -10.88 1.39 -28.37
N LEU A 291 -10.14 1.56 -27.24
CA LEU A 291 -8.72 1.28 -27.19
C LEU A 291 -8.40 -0.21 -27.39
N ILE A 292 -9.18 -1.11 -26.78
CA ILE A 292 -9.02 -2.56 -26.95
C ILE A 292 -9.36 -2.99 -28.38
N PHE A 293 -10.38 -2.39 -29.00
CA PHE A 293 -10.73 -2.68 -30.38
C PHE A 293 -9.60 -2.27 -31.36
N LEU A 294 -8.98 -1.12 -31.14
CA LEU A 294 -7.82 -0.66 -31.95
C LEU A 294 -6.54 -1.46 -31.62
N PHE A 295 -6.35 -1.75 -30.34
CA PHE A 295 -5.14 -2.40 -29.81
C PHE A 295 -5.53 -3.58 -28.90
N PRO A 296 -5.83 -4.77 -29.45
CA PRO A 296 -6.21 -5.96 -28.69
C PRO A 296 -5.17 -6.39 -27.64
N SER A 297 -3.90 -5.99 -27.80
CA SER A 297 -2.84 -6.19 -26.81
C SER A 297 -3.10 -5.49 -25.46
N LEU A 298 -4.09 -4.58 -25.40
CA LEU A 298 -4.52 -3.90 -24.18
C LEU A 298 -5.55 -4.72 -23.37
N TYR A 299 -6.09 -5.82 -23.92
CA TYR A 299 -7.10 -6.65 -23.27
C TYR A 299 -6.52 -7.35 -22.02
N GLY A 300 -7.19 -7.20 -20.89
CA GLY A 300 -6.77 -7.79 -19.63
C GLY A 300 -5.39 -7.26 -19.14
N GLU A 301 -4.60 -8.12 -18.53
CA GLU A 301 -3.27 -7.76 -18.01
C GLU A 301 -2.29 -7.42 -19.13
N GLY A 302 -2.28 -8.18 -20.23
CA GLY A 302 -1.40 -7.95 -21.38
C GLY A 302 -0.16 -8.85 -21.45
N TYR A 303 -0.01 -9.84 -20.55
CA TYR A 303 1.17 -10.73 -20.50
C TYR A 303 1.36 -11.55 -21.79
N SER A 304 0.28 -11.94 -22.46
CA SER A 304 0.33 -12.67 -23.72
C SER A 304 1.06 -11.89 -24.83
N ALA A 305 0.85 -10.58 -24.88
CA ALA A 305 1.49 -9.73 -25.88
C ALA A 305 3.02 -9.61 -25.65
N VAL A 306 3.45 -9.48 -24.39
CA VAL A 306 4.88 -9.47 -24.05
C VAL A 306 5.52 -10.84 -24.33
N ASN A 307 4.81 -11.95 -24.06
CA ASN A 307 5.30 -13.30 -24.39
C ASN A 307 5.56 -13.49 -25.88
N VAL A 308 4.77 -12.87 -26.78
CA VAL A 308 5.04 -12.87 -28.22
C VAL A 308 6.36 -12.16 -28.52
N LEU A 309 6.64 -11.02 -27.88
CA LEU A 309 7.91 -10.30 -28.08
C LEU A 309 9.12 -11.07 -27.54
N LEU A 310 8.97 -11.79 -26.43
CA LEU A 310 10.05 -12.57 -25.82
C LEU A 310 10.35 -13.87 -26.59
N LYS A 311 9.37 -14.48 -27.22
CA LYS A 311 9.53 -15.72 -28.02
C LYS A 311 9.96 -15.46 -29.46
N GLY A 312 9.54 -14.35 -30.04
CA GLY A 312 9.80 -14.00 -31.44
C GLY A 312 11.29 -13.79 -31.72
N GLN A 313 11.75 -14.21 -32.87
CA GLN A 313 13.13 -14.07 -33.31
C GLN A 313 13.25 -13.13 -34.51
N ASN A 314 12.16 -12.90 -35.21
CA ASN A 314 12.14 -12.08 -36.43
C ASN A 314 10.89 -11.18 -36.46
N VAL A 315 10.83 -10.29 -37.45
CA VAL A 315 9.74 -9.31 -37.58
C VAL A 315 8.37 -9.96 -37.79
N GLU A 316 8.32 -11.13 -38.42
CA GLU A 316 7.07 -11.89 -38.67
C GLU A 316 6.53 -12.45 -37.37
N ASP A 317 7.38 -13.03 -36.52
CA ASP A 317 7.00 -13.54 -35.20
C ASP A 317 6.48 -12.41 -34.31
N TRP A 318 7.21 -11.29 -34.23
CA TRP A 318 6.79 -10.11 -33.45
C TRP A 318 5.50 -9.47 -33.99
N GLY A 319 5.25 -9.60 -35.32
CA GLY A 319 4.02 -9.15 -35.96
C GLY A 319 2.75 -9.79 -35.39
N GLN A 320 2.87 -10.96 -34.75
CA GLN A 320 1.75 -11.61 -34.07
C GLN A 320 1.18 -10.79 -32.88
N VAL A 321 1.94 -9.84 -32.33
CA VAL A 321 1.43 -8.88 -31.34
C VAL A 321 0.28 -8.04 -31.89
N MET A 322 0.27 -7.80 -33.21
CA MET A 322 -0.78 -7.07 -33.92
C MET A 322 -2.01 -7.94 -34.27
N SER A 323 -2.01 -9.23 -33.90
CA SER A 323 -3.12 -10.13 -34.21
C SER A 323 -4.46 -9.56 -33.75
N ARG A 324 -5.51 -9.74 -34.54
CA ARG A 324 -6.85 -9.20 -34.33
C ARG A 324 -6.97 -7.66 -34.36
N SER A 325 -5.90 -6.92 -34.71
CA SER A 325 -5.93 -5.47 -34.89
C SER A 325 -6.04 -5.08 -36.37
N LEU A 326 -6.35 -3.81 -36.63
CA LEU A 326 -6.33 -3.23 -37.98
C LEU A 326 -4.92 -3.22 -38.61
N PHE A 327 -3.89 -3.41 -37.80
CA PHE A 327 -2.48 -3.40 -38.21
C PHE A 327 -1.98 -4.80 -38.62
N TYR A 328 -2.76 -5.86 -38.40
CA TYR A 328 -2.34 -7.23 -38.70
C TYR A 328 -2.00 -7.43 -40.18
N GLY A 329 -0.86 -8.07 -40.45
CA GLY A 329 -0.32 -8.25 -41.80
C GLY A 329 0.55 -7.11 -42.32
N HIS A 330 0.60 -5.96 -41.62
CA HIS A 330 1.44 -4.83 -41.98
C HIS A 330 2.70 -4.73 -41.10
N ASN A 331 3.65 -5.65 -41.26
CA ASN A 331 4.85 -5.74 -40.39
C ASN A 331 5.69 -4.45 -40.36
N GLN A 332 5.58 -3.58 -41.39
CA GLN A 332 6.20 -2.27 -41.42
C GLN A 332 5.70 -1.32 -40.32
N LEU A 333 4.47 -1.52 -39.84
CA LEU A 333 3.83 -0.70 -38.83
C LEU A 333 4.10 -1.22 -37.39
N LEU A 334 4.91 -2.28 -37.22
CA LEU A 334 5.18 -2.90 -35.91
C LEU A 334 5.69 -1.88 -34.89
N ILE A 335 6.68 -1.07 -35.27
CA ILE A 335 7.27 -0.03 -34.39
C ILE A 335 6.20 0.98 -33.97
N LEU A 336 5.40 1.46 -34.93
CA LEU A 336 4.32 2.41 -34.67
C LEU A 336 3.25 1.79 -33.74
N TYR A 337 2.85 0.54 -34.00
CA TYR A 337 1.88 -0.17 -33.16
C TYR A 337 2.36 -0.30 -31.73
N ILE A 338 3.60 -0.74 -31.51
CA ILE A 338 4.19 -0.90 -30.18
C ILE A 338 4.30 0.45 -29.45
N ALA A 339 4.71 1.51 -30.15
CA ALA A 339 4.73 2.86 -29.60
C ALA A 339 3.32 3.30 -29.16
N LEU A 340 2.32 3.13 -30.00
CA LEU A 340 0.92 3.48 -29.67
C LEU A 340 0.38 2.67 -28.48
N VAL A 341 0.65 1.36 -28.41
CA VAL A 341 0.28 0.52 -27.26
C VAL A 341 0.96 0.99 -26.00
N THR A 342 2.27 1.31 -26.05
CA THR A 342 3.04 1.83 -24.91
C THR A 342 2.39 3.09 -24.32
N PHE A 343 1.99 4.04 -25.18
CA PHE A 343 1.37 5.28 -24.72
C PHE A 343 -0.11 5.13 -24.34
N THR A 344 -0.87 4.27 -25.04
CA THR A 344 -2.32 4.15 -24.77
C THR A 344 -2.67 3.24 -23.60
N LYS A 345 -1.78 2.32 -23.18
CA LYS A 345 -2.03 1.40 -22.03
C LYS A 345 -2.36 2.16 -20.75
N VAL A 346 -1.74 3.31 -20.49
CA VAL A 346 -2.03 4.13 -19.31
C VAL A 346 -3.46 4.65 -19.31
N PHE A 347 -3.98 5.06 -20.47
CA PHE A 347 -5.38 5.50 -20.60
C PHE A 347 -6.36 4.34 -20.43
N ALA A 348 -6.03 3.16 -20.97
CA ALA A 348 -6.85 1.97 -20.79
C ALA A 348 -6.92 1.55 -19.30
N THR A 349 -5.80 1.60 -18.59
CA THR A 349 -5.72 1.31 -17.14
C THR A 349 -6.49 2.34 -16.32
N SER A 350 -6.32 3.63 -16.62
CA SER A 350 -7.02 4.72 -15.95
C SER A 350 -8.53 4.67 -16.22
N ALA A 351 -8.95 4.36 -17.44
CA ALA A 351 -10.35 4.22 -17.80
C ALA A 351 -10.99 3.03 -17.07
N THR A 352 -10.29 1.90 -16.95
CA THR A 352 -10.78 0.73 -16.21
C THR A 352 -11.03 1.07 -14.74
N ASN A 353 -10.01 1.57 -14.02
CA ASN A 353 -10.14 1.91 -12.61
C ASN A 353 -11.06 3.11 -12.40
N GLY A 354 -10.91 4.12 -13.26
CA GLY A 354 -11.71 5.33 -13.23
C GLY A 354 -13.20 5.09 -13.40
N SER A 355 -13.64 4.15 -14.23
CA SER A 355 -15.06 3.84 -14.46
C SER A 355 -15.69 2.91 -13.43
N GLY A 356 -14.93 2.39 -12.48
CA GLY A 356 -15.45 1.55 -11.38
C GLY A 356 -14.97 0.10 -11.42
N GLY A 357 -14.04 -0.24 -12.30
CA GLY A 357 -13.32 -1.53 -12.29
C GLY A 357 -12.37 -1.62 -11.08
N CYS A 358 -11.92 -2.83 -10.79
CA CYS A 358 -11.02 -3.14 -9.70
C CYS A 358 -9.74 -3.81 -10.23
N GLY A 359 -8.58 -3.18 -10.04
CA GLY A 359 -7.30 -3.75 -10.43
C GLY A 359 -6.12 -2.84 -10.09
N GLY A 360 -4.90 -3.38 -10.29
CA GLY A 360 -3.64 -2.74 -9.97
C GLY A 360 -2.98 -2.04 -11.15
N THR A 361 -1.99 -1.21 -10.83
CA THR A 361 -1.12 -0.53 -11.82
C THR A 361 0.20 -1.27 -12.02
N PHE A 362 0.46 -2.36 -11.29
CA PHE A 362 1.71 -3.13 -11.33
C PHE A 362 1.89 -3.79 -12.70
N ALA A 363 0.99 -4.71 -13.12
CA ALA A 363 1.07 -5.35 -14.43
C ALA A 363 1.07 -4.33 -15.59
N PRO A 364 0.21 -3.31 -15.60
CA PRO A 364 0.30 -2.27 -16.62
C PRO A 364 1.68 -1.62 -16.72
N SER A 365 2.33 -1.28 -15.62
CA SER A 365 3.69 -0.73 -15.65
C SER A 365 4.70 -1.74 -16.17
N LEU A 366 4.62 -3.01 -15.72
CA LEU A 366 5.47 -4.09 -16.21
C LEU A 366 5.37 -4.25 -17.75
N ILE A 367 4.16 -4.28 -18.28
CA ILE A 367 3.86 -4.47 -19.70
C ILE A 367 4.33 -3.27 -20.54
N ILE A 368 4.05 -2.04 -20.08
CA ILE A 368 4.56 -0.82 -20.73
C ILE A 368 6.09 -0.85 -20.77
N GLY A 369 6.74 -1.30 -19.68
CA GLY A 369 8.19 -1.46 -19.62
C GLY A 369 8.70 -2.44 -20.67
N GLY A 370 8.03 -3.57 -20.85
CA GLY A 370 8.37 -4.55 -21.88
C GLY A 370 8.26 -3.97 -23.29
N PHE A 371 7.15 -3.30 -23.61
CA PHE A 371 6.98 -2.64 -24.90
C PHE A 371 7.98 -1.50 -25.09
N ALA A 372 8.26 -0.69 -24.08
CA ALA A 372 9.23 0.40 -24.14
C ALA A 372 10.65 -0.11 -24.36
N GLY A 373 11.04 -1.19 -23.65
CA GLY A 373 12.34 -1.84 -23.84
C GLY A 373 12.51 -2.43 -25.24
N PHE A 374 11.48 -3.12 -25.75
CA PHE A 374 11.47 -3.61 -27.13
C PHE A 374 11.56 -2.48 -28.15
N LEU A 375 10.74 -1.44 -27.97
CA LEU A 375 10.73 -0.26 -28.84
C LEU A 375 12.10 0.41 -28.91
N PHE A 376 12.72 0.60 -27.75
CA PHE A 376 14.07 1.17 -27.64
C PHE A 376 15.09 0.33 -28.42
N ALA A 377 15.14 -0.99 -28.17
CA ALA A 377 16.09 -1.88 -28.84
C ALA A 377 15.86 -1.93 -30.35
N ARG A 378 14.59 -1.97 -30.77
CA ARG A 378 14.28 -2.01 -32.21
C ARG A 378 14.65 -0.73 -32.92
N LEU A 379 14.36 0.44 -32.31
CA LEU A 379 14.80 1.73 -32.84
C LEU A 379 16.34 1.84 -32.89
N TRP A 380 17.01 1.37 -31.83
CA TRP A 380 18.49 1.33 -31.78
C TRP A 380 19.09 0.52 -32.90
N ASN A 381 18.58 -0.71 -33.11
CA ASN A 381 19.09 -1.63 -34.12
C ASN A 381 18.79 -1.18 -35.56
N VAL A 382 17.57 -0.69 -35.83
CA VAL A 382 17.15 -0.21 -37.16
C VAL A 382 17.96 1.02 -37.58
N ASN A 383 18.23 1.95 -36.66
CA ASN A 383 19.01 3.15 -36.93
C ASN A 383 20.54 2.93 -36.78
N GLN A 384 20.98 1.72 -36.45
CA GLN A 384 22.42 1.38 -36.31
C GLN A 384 23.17 2.35 -35.38
N VAL A 385 22.57 2.74 -34.27
CA VAL A 385 23.13 3.74 -33.34
C VAL A 385 24.41 3.26 -32.67
N GLY A 386 24.63 1.95 -32.56
CA GLY A 386 25.81 1.36 -31.96
C GLY A 386 25.82 -0.16 -32.07
N VAL A 387 26.41 -0.84 -31.08
CA VAL A 387 26.46 -2.30 -31.02
C VAL A 387 25.06 -2.87 -31.00
N TYR A 388 24.84 -3.99 -31.67
CA TYR A 388 23.56 -4.69 -31.70
C TYR A 388 23.08 -5.05 -30.27
N VAL A 389 21.85 -4.73 -29.99
CA VAL A 389 21.21 -5.02 -28.71
C VAL A 389 20.05 -6.01 -28.91
N PRO A 390 20.04 -7.16 -28.18
CA PRO A 390 18.96 -8.16 -28.31
C PRO A 390 17.63 -7.60 -27.82
N GLU A 391 16.61 -7.55 -28.69
CA GLU A 391 15.30 -7.00 -28.40
C GLU A 391 14.62 -7.71 -27.20
N GLN A 392 14.80 -9.02 -27.09
CA GLN A 392 14.26 -9.83 -25.99
C GLN A 392 14.86 -9.45 -24.63
N ASN A 393 16.19 -9.29 -24.56
CA ASN A 393 16.87 -8.89 -23.32
C ASN A 393 16.44 -7.46 -22.89
N PHE A 394 16.35 -6.56 -23.86
CA PHE A 394 15.94 -5.18 -23.61
C PHE A 394 14.46 -5.07 -23.24
N THR A 395 13.61 -5.96 -23.74
CA THR A 395 12.22 -6.11 -23.27
C THR A 395 12.17 -6.39 -21.76
N LEU A 396 12.94 -7.38 -21.29
CA LEU A 396 13.01 -7.73 -19.87
C LEU A 396 13.60 -6.61 -19.01
N MET A 397 14.68 -5.99 -19.48
CA MET A 397 15.30 -4.87 -18.79
C MET A 397 14.37 -3.64 -18.73
N GLY A 398 13.60 -3.40 -19.78
CA GLY A 398 12.57 -2.35 -19.78
C GLY A 398 11.46 -2.62 -18.78
N MET A 399 11.02 -3.89 -18.63
CA MET A 399 10.04 -4.30 -17.62
C MET A 399 10.54 -3.95 -16.20
N ALA A 400 11.78 -4.33 -15.86
CA ALA A 400 12.38 -4.01 -14.57
C ALA A 400 12.57 -2.50 -14.39
N GLY A 401 13.05 -1.79 -15.41
CA GLY A 401 13.29 -0.36 -15.37
C GLY A 401 12.02 0.45 -15.13
N LEU A 402 10.91 0.06 -15.74
CA LEU A 402 9.63 0.78 -15.54
C LEU A 402 8.99 0.49 -14.18
N ILE A 403 9.03 -0.75 -13.70
CA ILE A 403 8.61 -1.07 -12.32
C ILE A 403 9.41 -0.21 -11.34
N THR A 404 10.72 -0.17 -11.51
CA THR A 404 11.61 0.64 -10.67
C THR A 404 11.20 2.11 -10.67
N GLY A 405 10.99 2.70 -11.86
CA GLY A 405 10.66 4.12 -11.96
C GLY A 405 9.26 4.46 -11.42
N VAL A 406 8.26 3.62 -11.65
CA VAL A 406 6.88 3.87 -11.18
C VAL A 406 6.71 3.61 -9.69
N MET A 407 7.38 2.57 -9.16
CA MET A 407 7.18 2.11 -7.79
C MET A 407 8.29 2.52 -6.83
N HIS A 408 9.37 3.11 -7.34
CA HIS A 408 10.61 3.40 -6.59
C HIS A 408 11.17 2.15 -5.89
N ALA A 409 11.09 1.01 -6.58
CA ALA A 409 11.42 -0.30 -6.05
C ALA A 409 12.43 -1.02 -6.97
N PRO A 410 13.71 -0.63 -6.94
CA PRO A 410 14.73 -1.18 -7.83
C PRO A 410 15.01 -2.66 -7.58
N LEU A 411 15.13 -3.07 -6.33
CA LEU A 411 15.39 -4.47 -6.01
C LEU A 411 14.20 -5.36 -6.40
N THR A 412 12.97 -4.89 -6.18
CA THR A 412 11.77 -5.60 -6.64
C THR A 412 11.78 -5.81 -8.16
N GLY A 413 12.12 -4.78 -8.93
CA GLY A 413 12.22 -4.90 -10.38
C GLY A 413 13.29 -5.91 -10.83
N ILE A 414 14.47 -5.85 -10.22
CA ILE A 414 15.61 -6.74 -10.54
C ILE A 414 15.26 -8.19 -10.21
N PHE A 415 14.88 -8.47 -8.95
CA PHE A 415 14.62 -9.84 -8.50
C PHE A 415 13.39 -10.45 -9.16
N LEU A 416 12.34 -9.65 -9.39
CA LEU A 416 11.15 -10.14 -10.08
C LEU A 416 11.49 -10.64 -11.48
N ILE A 417 12.21 -9.85 -12.28
CA ILE A 417 12.56 -10.28 -13.64
C ILE A 417 13.55 -11.44 -13.62
N ALA A 418 14.52 -11.46 -12.70
CA ALA A 418 15.44 -12.58 -12.56
C ALA A 418 14.72 -13.90 -12.22
N GLU A 419 13.78 -13.88 -11.27
CA GLU A 419 13.01 -15.08 -10.90
C GLU A 419 11.99 -15.48 -11.99
N LEU A 420 11.33 -14.52 -12.64
CA LEU A 420 10.39 -14.79 -13.74
C LEU A 420 11.06 -15.41 -14.97
N THR A 421 12.32 -15.11 -15.21
CA THR A 421 13.10 -15.66 -16.34
C THR A 421 13.88 -16.92 -15.97
N GLY A 422 13.80 -17.35 -14.72
CA GLY A 422 14.45 -18.56 -14.22
C GLY A 422 15.97 -18.46 -14.11
N GLY A 423 16.54 -17.24 -14.12
CA GLY A 423 18.00 -17.09 -14.03
C GLY A 423 18.50 -15.67 -13.74
N TYR A 424 19.73 -15.60 -13.22
CA TYR A 424 20.41 -14.34 -12.87
C TYR A 424 21.37 -13.84 -13.96
N GLN A 425 21.26 -14.37 -15.19
CA GLN A 425 22.19 -14.08 -16.28
C GLN A 425 22.14 -12.61 -16.74
N LEU A 426 20.99 -11.95 -16.60
CA LEU A 426 20.79 -10.54 -16.89
C LEU A 426 20.90 -9.63 -15.66
N PHE A 427 21.42 -10.15 -14.52
CA PHE A 427 21.40 -9.42 -13.25
C PHE A 427 22.15 -8.07 -13.33
N MET A 428 23.37 -8.07 -13.88
CA MET A 428 24.15 -6.83 -14.05
C MET A 428 23.46 -5.77 -14.93
N PRO A 429 23.00 -6.09 -16.15
CA PRO A 429 22.29 -5.11 -16.96
C PRO A 429 20.96 -4.67 -16.34
N LEU A 430 20.23 -5.55 -15.65
CA LEU A 430 19.03 -5.18 -14.88
C LEU A 430 19.34 -4.13 -13.81
N MET A 431 20.43 -4.29 -13.06
CA MET A 431 20.88 -3.31 -12.07
C MET A 431 21.17 -1.95 -12.71
N ILE A 432 21.90 -1.93 -13.83
CA ILE A 432 22.25 -0.68 -14.55
C ILE A 432 20.97 0.06 -14.96
N VAL A 433 20.03 -0.64 -15.60
CA VAL A 433 18.78 -0.05 -16.10
C VAL A 433 17.90 0.42 -14.95
N CYS A 434 17.76 -0.39 -13.88
CA CYS A 434 16.93 -0.02 -12.74
C CYS A 434 17.48 1.20 -11.98
N ILE A 435 18.79 1.22 -11.70
CA ILE A 435 19.42 2.36 -11.02
C ILE A 435 19.29 3.62 -11.87
N SER A 436 19.59 3.53 -13.19
CA SER A 436 19.46 4.69 -14.09
C SER A 436 18.02 5.19 -14.18
N SER A 437 17.04 4.29 -14.20
CA SER A 437 15.61 4.64 -14.21
C SER A 437 15.21 5.34 -12.90
N LEU A 438 15.63 4.78 -11.74
CA LEU A 438 15.36 5.37 -10.44
C LEU A 438 15.96 6.77 -10.31
N LEU A 439 17.23 6.93 -10.66
CA LEU A 439 17.88 8.23 -10.61
C LEU A 439 17.18 9.26 -11.51
N THR A 440 16.74 8.84 -12.70
CA THR A 440 16.03 9.73 -13.62
C THR A 440 14.66 10.17 -13.06
N ILE A 441 13.86 9.24 -12.55
CA ILE A 441 12.52 9.60 -12.02
C ILE A 441 12.63 10.42 -10.74
N SER A 442 13.59 10.13 -9.86
CA SER A 442 13.79 10.83 -8.59
C SER A 442 14.07 12.32 -8.73
N ILE A 443 14.53 12.78 -9.90
CA ILE A 443 14.69 14.21 -10.21
C ILE A 443 13.32 14.91 -10.27
N PHE A 444 12.26 14.22 -10.69
CA PHE A 444 10.95 14.79 -10.97
C PHE A 444 9.90 14.45 -9.91
N GLU A 445 9.95 13.24 -9.37
CA GLU A 445 8.97 12.71 -8.42
C GLU A 445 9.70 12.01 -7.28
N SER A 446 9.42 12.44 -6.04
CA SER A 446 10.09 11.90 -4.82
C SER A 446 9.40 10.67 -4.24
N HIS A 447 8.20 10.34 -4.70
CA HIS A 447 7.37 9.28 -4.14
C HIS A 447 6.88 8.33 -5.22
N SER A 448 6.73 7.05 -4.86
CA SER A 448 6.11 6.05 -5.74
C SER A 448 4.65 6.38 -6.03
N ILE A 449 4.10 5.80 -7.09
CA ILE A 449 2.67 5.98 -7.45
C ILE A 449 1.72 5.61 -6.31
N TYR A 450 2.08 4.63 -5.47
CA TYR A 450 1.27 4.19 -4.34
C TYR A 450 1.34 5.15 -3.14
N ALA A 451 2.52 5.70 -2.89
CA ALA A 451 2.77 6.61 -1.79
C ALA A 451 2.32 8.05 -2.09
N LEU A 452 2.29 8.44 -3.38
CA LEU A 452 2.00 9.82 -3.81
C LEU A 452 0.66 10.36 -3.27
N ARG A 453 -0.37 9.52 -3.18
CA ARG A 453 -1.67 9.91 -2.63
C ARG A 453 -1.61 10.16 -1.13
N LEU A 454 -0.99 9.23 -0.39
CA LEU A 454 -0.84 9.35 1.06
C LEU A 454 0.07 10.53 1.42
N ALA A 455 1.12 10.76 0.62
CA ALA A 455 2.01 11.90 0.79
C ALA A 455 1.26 13.23 0.62
N ARG A 456 0.38 13.34 -0.38
CA ARG A 456 -0.45 14.55 -0.60
C ARG A 456 -1.45 14.80 0.53
N GLU A 457 -1.92 13.76 1.20
CA GLU A 457 -2.81 13.86 2.36
C GLU A 457 -2.06 14.02 3.69
N GLY A 458 -0.72 14.02 3.69
CA GLY A 458 0.12 14.06 4.89
C GLY A 458 0.04 12.80 5.76
N LYS A 459 -0.47 11.69 5.21
CA LYS A 459 -0.70 10.42 5.93
C LYS A 459 0.36 9.35 5.66
N LEU A 460 1.41 9.67 4.92
CA LEU A 460 2.50 8.75 4.63
C LEU A 460 3.51 8.79 5.78
N LEU A 461 3.75 7.63 6.41
CA LEU A 461 4.93 7.43 7.25
C LEU A 461 6.16 7.40 6.32
N THR A 462 6.90 8.48 6.31
CA THR A 462 8.24 8.49 5.70
C THR A 462 9.22 7.79 6.67
N HIS A 463 10.33 7.24 6.14
CA HIS A 463 11.42 6.62 6.92
C HIS A 463 12.12 7.57 7.94
N HIS A 464 11.50 8.68 8.31
CA HIS A 464 11.90 9.45 9.47
C HIS A 464 11.43 8.70 10.71
N ILE A 465 12.35 7.99 11.35
CA ILE A 465 12.21 7.32 12.66
C ILE A 465 11.42 8.21 13.63
N ASP A 466 11.64 9.51 13.57
CA ASP A 466 10.97 10.53 14.37
C ASP A 466 9.45 10.58 14.18
N LYS A 467 8.96 10.58 12.93
CA LYS A 467 7.51 10.58 12.65
C LYS A 467 6.87 9.22 12.93
N ALA A 468 7.60 8.13 12.63
CA ALA A 468 7.13 6.78 12.93
C ALA A 468 6.96 6.57 14.44
N ALA A 469 7.93 7.00 15.25
CA ALA A 469 7.87 6.90 16.70
C ALA A 469 6.71 7.72 17.29
N LEU A 470 6.45 8.93 16.79
CA LEU A 470 5.30 9.75 17.22
C LEU A 470 3.94 9.13 16.83
N THR A 471 3.87 8.47 15.68
CA THR A 471 2.61 7.80 15.25
C THR A 471 2.34 6.51 16.02
N LEU A 472 3.39 5.85 16.52
CA LEU A 472 3.28 4.67 17.40
C LEU A 472 2.85 5.03 18.82
N LEU A 473 3.08 6.29 19.26
CA LEU A 473 2.61 6.79 20.55
C LEU A 473 1.09 7.00 20.52
N GLY A 474 0.37 6.19 21.29
CA GLY A 474 -1.06 6.40 21.52
C GLY A 474 -1.29 7.51 22.54
N MET A 475 -2.37 8.30 22.36
CA MET A 475 -2.79 9.31 23.33
C MET A 475 -2.93 8.74 24.75
N GLN A 476 -3.49 7.54 24.87
CA GLN A 476 -3.69 6.84 26.14
C GLN A 476 -2.39 6.44 26.85
N ASP A 477 -1.30 6.29 26.10
CA ASP A 477 -0.01 5.85 26.64
C ASP A 477 0.76 7.01 27.30
N VAL A 478 0.44 8.26 26.92
CA VAL A 478 1.12 9.47 27.40
C VAL A 478 0.32 10.28 28.42
N ILE A 479 -0.97 9.99 28.62
CA ILE A 479 -1.81 10.70 29.60
C ILE A 479 -1.35 10.35 31.02
N GLU A 480 -0.98 11.39 31.76
CA GLU A 480 -0.67 11.32 33.18
C GLU A 480 -1.95 11.59 33.98
N LYS A 481 -2.33 10.64 34.84
CA LYS A 481 -3.56 10.70 35.66
C LYS A 481 -3.29 11.13 37.10
N ASP A 482 -2.02 11.31 37.44
CA ASP A 482 -1.60 11.75 38.76
C ASP A 482 -1.67 13.29 38.85
N TYR A 483 -2.83 13.81 39.24
CA TYR A 483 -3.07 15.24 39.43
C TYR A 483 -3.91 15.51 40.66
N HIS A 484 -3.69 16.67 41.31
CA HIS A 484 -4.43 17.11 42.48
C HIS A 484 -5.37 18.25 42.08
N PRO A 485 -6.68 17.98 41.95
CA PRO A 485 -7.62 19.02 41.58
C PRO A 485 -7.92 19.96 42.75
N VAL A 486 -8.15 21.23 42.45
CA VAL A 486 -8.55 22.25 43.41
C VAL A 486 -9.87 22.89 42.99
N GLY A 487 -10.72 23.21 43.96
CA GLY A 487 -11.97 23.94 43.69
C GLY A 487 -11.75 25.44 43.49
N PRO A 488 -12.60 26.11 42.69
CA PRO A 488 -12.45 27.54 42.38
C PRO A 488 -12.55 28.48 43.59
N ASP A 489 -13.35 28.09 44.60
CA ASP A 489 -13.62 28.93 45.77
C ASP A 489 -12.72 28.60 46.96
N LEU A 490 -11.70 27.76 46.76
CA LEU A 490 -10.70 27.41 47.76
C LEU A 490 -9.87 28.64 48.14
N PRO A 491 -9.71 28.99 49.42
CA PRO A 491 -8.87 30.10 49.86
C PRO A 491 -7.37 29.79 49.64
N MET A 492 -6.56 30.83 49.45
CA MET A 492 -5.15 30.67 49.13
C MET A 492 -4.36 29.93 50.21
N SER A 493 -4.74 30.08 51.49
CA SER A 493 -4.12 29.32 52.57
C SER A 493 -4.20 27.79 52.40
N LYS A 494 -5.34 27.30 51.93
CA LYS A 494 -5.53 25.88 51.62
C LYS A 494 -4.84 25.51 50.29
N LEU A 495 -4.87 26.40 49.29
CA LEU A 495 -4.15 26.18 48.05
C LEU A 495 -2.67 25.94 48.29
N VAL A 496 -2.01 26.72 49.14
CA VAL A 496 -0.58 26.54 49.52
C VAL A 496 -0.34 25.18 50.16
N SER A 497 -1.28 24.69 50.97
CA SER A 497 -1.22 23.34 51.56
C SER A 497 -1.31 22.25 50.49
N GLU A 498 -2.20 22.42 49.51
CA GLU A 498 -2.29 21.47 48.37
C GLU A 498 -1.04 21.52 47.48
N ILE A 499 -0.52 22.69 47.20
CA ILE A 499 0.75 22.85 46.48
C ILE A 499 1.91 22.12 47.19
N SER A 500 1.98 22.19 48.52
CA SER A 500 3.04 21.50 49.30
C SER A 500 2.97 19.98 49.26
N ARG A 501 1.81 19.41 48.89
CA ARG A 501 1.56 17.97 48.75
C ARG A 501 1.72 17.49 47.31
N SER A 502 1.65 18.40 46.36
CA SER A 502 1.74 18.09 44.94
C SER A 502 3.17 18.13 44.44
N ASN A 503 3.58 17.15 43.66
CA ASN A 503 4.84 17.15 42.92
C ASN A 503 4.73 17.84 41.54
N ASN A 504 3.54 18.27 41.15
CA ASN A 504 3.28 18.88 39.87
C ASN A 504 3.24 20.39 39.93
N ASN A 505 3.84 21.06 38.94
CA ASN A 505 3.84 22.52 38.85
C ASN A 505 2.48 23.09 38.35
N PHE A 506 1.52 22.23 37.95
CA PHE A 506 0.20 22.59 37.48
C PHE A 506 -0.88 21.91 38.30
N LEU A 507 -1.84 22.68 38.81
CA LEU A 507 -3.00 22.17 39.51
C LEU A 507 -4.27 22.52 38.71
N PRO A 508 -5.10 21.53 38.32
CA PRO A 508 -6.35 21.80 37.62
C PRO A 508 -7.38 22.39 38.57
N VAL A 509 -8.09 23.41 38.09
CA VAL A 509 -9.24 23.97 38.80
C VAL A 509 -10.51 23.37 38.18
N LEU A 510 -11.20 22.54 38.95
CA LEU A 510 -12.37 21.82 38.48
C LEU A 510 -13.64 22.33 39.23
N ASP A 511 -14.77 22.25 38.55
CA ASP A 511 -16.06 22.40 39.18
C ASP A 511 -16.50 21.10 39.88
N GLN A 512 -17.73 21.10 40.47
CA GLN A 512 -18.29 19.92 41.16
C GLN A 512 -18.59 18.75 40.18
N ALA A 513 -18.72 19.01 38.89
CA ALA A 513 -18.94 18.01 37.83
C ALA A 513 -17.63 17.49 37.20
N GLY A 514 -16.47 18.00 37.64
CA GLY A 514 -15.15 17.61 37.08
C GLY A 514 -14.77 18.34 35.80
N VAL A 515 -15.53 19.38 35.42
CA VAL A 515 -15.24 20.21 34.23
C VAL A 515 -14.06 21.14 34.54
N LEU A 516 -13.14 21.26 33.59
CA LEU A 516 -11.95 22.10 33.71
C LEU A 516 -12.34 23.60 33.56
N LEU A 517 -12.21 24.35 34.65
CA LEU A 517 -12.45 25.80 34.66
C LEU A 517 -11.19 26.62 34.35
N GLY A 518 -10.02 26.11 34.71
CA GLY A 518 -8.74 26.73 34.54
C GLY A 518 -7.61 25.93 35.16
N VAL A 519 -6.43 26.51 35.20
CA VAL A 519 -5.23 25.90 35.79
C VAL A 519 -4.51 26.88 36.70
N ILE A 520 -3.92 26.40 37.78
CA ILE A 520 -2.95 27.13 38.59
C ILE A 520 -1.56 26.74 38.14
N ASP A 521 -0.80 27.69 37.60
CA ASP A 521 0.62 27.53 37.30
C ASP A 521 1.43 28.06 38.48
N ILE A 522 2.04 27.14 39.24
CA ILE A 522 2.81 27.47 40.43
C ILE A 522 3.97 28.42 40.10
N THR A 523 4.56 28.29 38.93
CA THR A 523 5.71 29.13 38.53
C THR A 523 5.31 30.59 38.41
N LYS A 524 4.08 30.87 37.93
CA LYS A 524 3.56 32.23 37.76
C LYS A 524 3.07 32.88 39.06
N ILE A 525 2.55 32.10 39.99
CA ILE A 525 2.06 32.59 41.29
C ILE A 525 3.13 32.52 42.40
N ARG A 526 4.35 32.06 42.12
CA ARG A 526 5.41 31.83 43.07
C ARG A 526 5.72 33.04 43.95
N HIS A 527 5.68 34.26 43.37
CA HIS A 527 5.91 35.50 44.08
C HIS A 527 4.81 35.86 45.10
N ILE A 528 3.61 35.28 44.94
CA ILE A 528 2.45 35.49 45.82
C ILE A 528 2.42 34.42 46.92
N ILE A 529 2.82 33.17 46.63
CA ILE A 529 2.79 32.05 47.58
C ILE A 529 3.59 32.33 48.86
N PHE A 530 4.70 33.06 48.79
CA PHE A 530 5.53 33.37 49.94
C PHE A 530 5.10 34.59 50.77
N ARG A 531 3.98 35.26 50.39
CA ARG A 531 3.42 36.39 51.12
C ARG A 531 2.23 35.96 51.95
N THR A 532 2.48 35.57 53.20
CA THR A 532 1.43 35.05 54.14
C THR A 532 0.32 36.04 54.41
N GLU A 533 0.57 37.34 54.30
CA GLU A 533 -0.41 38.43 54.45
C GLU A 533 -1.55 38.36 53.41
N LEU A 534 -1.26 37.75 52.25
CA LEU A 534 -2.24 37.63 51.15
C LEU A 534 -3.13 36.38 51.23
N TYR A 535 -2.90 35.48 52.16
CA TYR A 535 -3.55 34.19 52.26
C TYR A 535 -5.09 34.27 52.50
N GLN A 536 -5.55 35.35 53.10
CA GLN A 536 -6.98 35.59 53.33
C GLN A 536 -7.65 36.44 52.25
N HIS A 537 -6.86 37.03 51.35
CA HIS A 537 -7.37 37.97 50.34
C HIS A 537 -7.63 37.36 48.97
N PHE A 538 -7.02 36.21 48.65
CA PHE A 538 -7.15 35.58 47.35
C PHE A 538 -7.80 34.20 47.44
N THR A 539 -8.66 33.90 46.41
CA THR A 539 -9.22 32.57 46.15
C THR A 539 -8.56 31.98 44.89
N VAL A 540 -8.70 30.67 44.69
CA VAL A 540 -8.22 29.95 43.49
C VAL A 540 -8.79 30.58 42.22
N ARG A 541 -10.07 31.01 42.24
CA ARG A 541 -10.75 31.67 41.12
C ARG A 541 -10.03 32.95 40.63
N GLN A 542 -9.40 33.68 41.54
CA GLN A 542 -8.67 34.90 41.20
C GLN A 542 -7.23 34.66 40.73
N LEU A 543 -6.68 33.51 41.07
CA LEU A 543 -5.31 33.10 40.72
C LEU A 543 -5.24 32.15 39.53
N MET A 544 -6.37 31.49 39.18
CA MET A 544 -6.41 30.59 38.04
C MET A 544 -6.29 31.34 36.72
N MET A 545 -5.74 30.66 35.74
CA MET A 545 -5.64 31.16 34.37
C MET A 545 -6.18 30.15 33.40
N GLN A 546 -6.53 30.61 32.20
CA GLN A 546 -6.86 29.69 31.12
C GLN A 546 -5.62 28.91 30.67
N PRO A 547 -5.72 27.59 30.43
CA PRO A 547 -4.63 26.81 29.88
C PRO A 547 -4.23 27.35 28.48
N SER A 548 -2.93 27.34 28.17
CA SER A 548 -2.42 27.85 26.89
C SER A 548 -2.99 27.14 25.67
N ALA A 549 -3.33 25.85 25.82
CA ALA A 549 -4.12 25.05 24.89
C ALA A 549 -4.77 23.89 25.65
N VAL A 550 -5.76 23.26 25.02
CA VAL A 550 -6.44 22.07 25.56
C VAL A 550 -6.36 20.96 24.52
N LEU A 551 -6.12 19.74 24.98
CA LEU A 551 -6.08 18.53 24.19
C LEU A 551 -7.39 17.75 24.37
N THR A 552 -7.78 16.99 23.32
CA THR A 552 -8.90 16.05 23.38
C THR A 552 -8.40 14.62 23.28
N GLU A 553 -9.14 13.65 23.80
CA GLU A 553 -8.75 12.22 23.72
C GLU A 553 -8.59 11.70 22.28
N HIS A 554 -9.11 12.43 21.30
CA HIS A 554 -9.09 12.07 19.88
C HIS A 554 -8.01 12.80 19.07
N ASP A 555 -7.28 13.74 19.67
CA ASP A 555 -6.19 14.44 19.00
C ASP A 555 -5.07 13.43 18.61
N SER A 556 -4.53 13.58 17.42
CA SER A 556 -3.34 12.82 17.00
C SER A 556 -2.08 13.34 17.71
N MET A 557 -1.04 12.50 17.85
CA MET A 557 0.21 12.95 18.46
C MET A 557 0.88 14.09 17.67
N ASP A 558 0.68 14.17 16.38
CA ASP A 558 1.13 15.31 15.56
C ASP A 558 0.42 16.61 15.95
N GLU A 559 -0.90 16.57 16.19
CA GLU A 559 -1.67 17.72 16.67
C GLU A 559 -1.28 18.12 18.08
N VAL A 560 -1.02 17.12 18.94
CA VAL A 560 -0.50 17.35 20.30
C VAL A 560 0.82 18.08 20.25
N MET A 561 1.78 17.61 19.44
CA MET A 561 3.08 18.25 19.29
C MET A 561 2.97 19.68 18.71
N GLN A 562 2.11 19.88 17.69
CA GLN A 562 1.86 21.23 17.16
C GLN A 562 1.30 22.19 18.22
N LYS A 563 0.40 21.72 19.11
CA LYS A 563 -0.13 22.52 20.21
C LYS A 563 0.96 22.85 21.22
N PHE A 564 1.86 21.91 21.53
CA PHE A 564 3.02 22.17 22.39
C PHE A 564 3.98 23.20 21.76
N ASP A 565 4.29 23.07 20.47
CA ASP A 565 5.20 23.98 19.77
C ASP A 565 4.64 25.40 19.64
N LYS A 566 3.33 25.53 19.43
CA LYS A 566 2.66 26.85 19.36
C LYS A 566 2.57 27.56 20.70
N THR A 567 2.47 26.82 21.80
CA THR A 567 2.20 27.40 23.13
C THR A 567 3.41 27.47 24.03
N ASP A 568 4.49 26.78 23.68
CA ASP A 568 5.69 26.57 24.51
C ASP A 568 5.37 26.10 25.94
N ALA A 569 4.21 25.45 26.12
CA ALA A 569 3.78 24.92 27.41
C ALA A 569 4.58 23.69 27.81
N ALA A 570 4.82 23.52 29.11
CA ALA A 570 5.46 22.32 29.66
C ALA A 570 4.47 21.15 29.79
N GLN A 571 3.19 21.46 30.07
CA GLN A 571 2.10 20.50 30.22
C GLN A 571 0.81 21.08 29.65
N LEU A 572 -0.04 20.21 29.08
CA LEU A 572 -1.35 20.57 28.55
C LEU A 572 -2.43 19.64 29.11
N PRO A 573 -3.61 20.15 29.50
CA PRO A 573 -4.71 19.33 29.99
C PRO A 573 -5.42 18.59 28.84
N VAL A 574 -5.89 17.37 29.12
CA VAL A 574 -6.69 16.54 28.22
C VAL A 574 -8.12 16.48 28.76
N ILE A 575 -9.08 16.85 27.91
CA ILE A 575 -10.51 16.83 28.27
C ILE A 575 -11.29 15.91 27.31
N ASP A 576 -12.46 15.49 27.74
CA ASP A 576 -13.45 14.86 26.87
C ASP A 576 -14.34 15.90 26.15
N VAL A 577 -15.30 15.41 25.36
CA VAL A 577 -16.25 16.24 24.61
C VAL A 577 -17.15 17.09 25.54
N ALA A 578 -17.33 16.66 26.79
CA ALA A 578 -18.12 17.38 27.82
C ALA A 578 -17.26 18.39 28.61
N GLY A 579 -15.96 18.51 28.34
CA GLY A 579 -15.04 19.39 29.05
C GLY A 579 -14.50 18.82 30.36
N VAL A 580 -14.79 17.54 30.67
CA VAL A 580 -14.30 16.87 31.89
C VAL A 580 -12.83 16.51 31.73
N LEU A 581 -12.02 16.82 32.74
CA LEU A 581 -10.58 16.53 32.75
C LEU A 581 -10.32 15.01 32.81
N LYS A 582 -9.51 14.51 31.89
CA LYS A 582 -9.05 13.11 31.84
C LYS A 582 -7.61 12.92 32.32
N GLY A 583 -6.82 13.97 32.34
CA GLY A 583 -5.43 13.98 32.76
C GLY A 583 -4.65 15.10 32.14
N TYR A 584 -3.32 14.99 32.20
CA TYR A 584 -2.37 15.90 31.60
C TYR A 584 -1.42 15.14 30.68
N ILE A 585 -0.86 15.84 29.71
CA ILE A 585 0.30 15.39 28.97
C ILE A 585 1.43 16.36 29.21
N SER A 586 2.63 15.85 29.55
CA SER A 586 3.83 16.66 29.65
C SER A 586 4.74 16.43 28.44
N ARG A 587 5.42 17.50 28.01
CA ARG A 587 6.45 17.42 26.95
C ARG A 587 7.55 16.40 27.33
N THR A 588 7.91 16.32 28.60
CA THR A 588 8.90 15.37 29.13
C THR A 588 8.42 13.93 29.01
N ARG A 589 7.14 13.65 29.25
CA ARG A 589 6.57 12.32 29.12
C ARG A 589 6.56 11.85 27.68
N ILE A 590 6.10 12.70 26.76
CA ILE A 590 6.15 12.42 25.31
C ILE A 590 7.61 12.11 24.91
N TYR A 591 8.56 12.95 25.31
CA TYR A 591 9.96 12.78 24.94
C TYR A 591 10.60 11.52 25.55
N SER A 592 10.27 11.15 26.77
CA SER A 592 10.77 9.91 27.38
C SER A 592 10.25 8.67 26.68
N MET A 593 8.96 8.63 26.37
CA MET A 593 8.35 7.52 25.64
C MET A 593 8.81 7.47 24.17
N TYR A 594 8.93 8.62 23.53
CA TYR A 594 9.54 8.74 22.22
C TYR A 594 10.95 8.14 22.19
N ARG A 595 11.81 8.51 23.15
CA ARG A 595 13.17 7.93 23.27
C ARG A 595 13.15 6.43 23.51
N GLN A 596 12.22 5.94 24.28
CA GLN A 596 12.06 4.50 24.52
C GLN A 596 11.69 3.77 23.24
N ILE A 597 10.72 4.27 22.47
CA ILE A 597 10.33 3.70 21.18
C ILE A 597 11.49 3.76 20.18
N VAL A 598 12.19 4.91 20.08
CA VAL A 598 13.35 5.04 19.20
C VAL A 598 14.49 4.10 19.63
N ALA A 599 14.73 3.92 20.92
CA ALA A 599 15.71 2.98 21.43
C ALA A 599 15.32 1.53 21.13
N ASP A 600 14.04 1.17 21.29
CA ASP A 600 13.52 -0.14 20.96
C ASP A 600 13.57 -0.41 19.44
N MET A 601 13.35 0.62 18.62
CA MET A 601 13.49 0.55 17.15
C MET A 601 14.96 0.49 16.69
N SER A 602 15.90 1.03 17.46
CA SER A 602 17.34 1.06 17.12
C SER A 602 18.15 -0.07 17.78
N ALA A 603 17.62 -0.76 18.80
CA ALA A 603 18.26 -1.89 19.46
C ALA A 603 17.99 -3.25 18.79
N GLU A 604 17.21 -3.28 17.71
CA GLU A 604 16.87 -4.43 16.87
C GLU A 604 17.45 -4.29 15.46
#